data_3313d081b5a84203ce4e8d226ad416da
#
_entry.id   3313d081b5a84203ce4e8d226ad416da
#
_cell.length_a   1.000
_cell.length_b   1.000
_cell.length_c   1.000
_cell.angle_alpha   90.00
_cell.angle_beta   90.00
_cell.angle_gamma   90.00
#
_symmetry.space_group_name_H-M   'P 1'
#
loop_
_entity.id
_entity.type
_entity.pdbx_description
1 polymer ?
#
loop_
_entity_poly.entity_id
_entity_poly.type
_entity_poly.pdbx_seq_one_letter_code
_entity_poly.pdbx_strand_id
1 'polypeptide(L)'
;MCIRDRVKVVLLGQDPYHGAGQAHGLCFSVPAGVQKPPSLVNILKELKSDLGVEDPKHGNLIHWAEQGVLLLNATLTVRENQAGSHQNHGWEIFTDAAIRQLSAQRSGLIFMLWGLSLIHI
;
A
#
# COMPACT_ATOMS: atom_id res chain seq x y z
N MET A 1 -15.07 15.62 7.02
CA MET A 1 -13.75 15.85 6.43
C MET A 1 -13.47 14.79 5.38
N CYS A 2 -13.09 15.19 4.18
CA CYS A 2 -12.76 14.27 3.10
C CYS A 2 -11.45 13.52 3.42
N ILE A 3 -11.38 12.23 3.12
CA ILE A 3 -10.16 11.43 3.30
C ILE A 3 -8.99 12.10 2.58
N ARG A 4 -9.24 12.64 1.40
CA ARG A 4 -8.24 13.37 0.61
C ARG A 4 -7.54 14.47 1.40
N ASP A 5 -8.26 15.15 2.28
CA ASP A 5 -7.73 16.28 3.05
C ASP A 5 -6.81 15.84 4.20
N ARG A 6 -6.82 14.55 4.54
CA ARG A 6 -6.03 13.98 5.62
C ARG A 6 -4.74 13.32 5.15
N VAL A 7 -4.63 13.01 3.85
CA VAL A 7 -3.48 12.28 3.32
C VAL A 7 -2.22 13.12 3.45
N LYS A 8 -1.19 12.53 4.05
CA LYS A 8 0.14 13.13 4.22
C LYS A 8 1.20 12.35 3.47
N VAL A 9 1.04 11.03 3.41
CA VAL A 9 1.98 10.10 2.78
C VAL A 9 1.22 9.21 1.82
N VAL A 10 1.73 9.05 0.62
CA VAL A 10 1.22 8.08 -0.36
C VAL A 10 2.24 6.94 -0.43
N LEU A 11 1.85 5.78 0.06
CA LEU A 11 2.66 4.57 -0.04
C LEU A 11 2.13 3.73 -1.19
N LEU A 12 2.94 3.55 -2.23
CA LEU A 12 2.52 2.90 -3.46
C LEU A 12 3.22 1.55 -3.60
N GLY A 13 2.44 0.47 -3.59
CA GLY A 13 2.90 -0.88 -3.90
C GLY A 13 2.55 -1.27 -5.33
N GLN A 14 2.91 -2.47 -5.75
CA GLN A 14 2.66 -2.96 -7.11
C GLN A 14 1.28 -3.59 -7.24
N ASP A 15 1.08 -4.77 -6.69
CA ASP A 15 -0.18 -5.51 -6.76
C ASP A 15 -0.53 -6.11 -5.39
N PRO A 16 -1.80 -6.47 -5.17
CA PRO A 16 -2.22 -7.05 -3.89
C PRO A 16 -1.57 -8.40 -3.65
N TYR A 17 -1.56 -8.85 -2.40
CA TYR A 17 -1.18 -10.21 -2.08
C TYR A 17 -2.11 -11.19 -2.81
N HIS A 18 -1.53 -12.23 -3.40
CA HIS A 18 -2.26 -13.19 -4.22
C HIS A 18 -2.72 -14.44 -3.47
N GLY A 19 -2.36 -14.58 -2.20
CA GLY A 19 -2.85 -15.68 -1.38
C GLY A 19 -4.29 -15.44 -0.92
N ALA A 20 -5.06 -16.51 -0.78
CA ALA A 20 -6.43 -16.42 -0.33
C ALA A 20 -6.54 -15.74 1.04
N GLY A 21 -7.41 -14.75 1.17
CA GLY A 21 -7.66 -14.07 2.43
C GLY A 21 -6.57 -13.11 2.90
N GLN A 22 -5.55 -12.83 2.08
CA GLN A 22 -4.45 -11.93 2.46
C GLN A 22 -4.77 -10.46 2.20
N ALA A 23 -5.13 -10.09 0.99
CA ALA A 23 -5.38 -8.69 0.63
C ALA A 23 -6.73 -8.23 1.19
N HIS A 24 -6.79 -6.98 1.69
CA HIS A 24 -8.05 -6.40 2.18
C HIS A 24 -8.18 -4.91 1.86
N GLY A 25 -7.60 -4.47 0.76
CA GLY A 25 -7.81 -3.10 0.25
C GLY A 25 -6.74 -2.08 0.60
N LEU A 26 -5.79 -2.42 1.45
CA LEU A 26 -4.66 -1.56 1.82
C LEU A 26 -3.37 -2.26 1.44
N CYS A 27 -2.50 -1.60 0.68
CA CYS A 27 -1.25 -2.26 0.23
C CYS A 27 -0.39 -2.66 1.45
N PHE A 28 0.25 -3.82 1.34
CA PHE A 28 1.07 -4.47 2.37
C PHE A 28 0.30 -4.95 3.58
N SER A 29 -0.94 -4.55 3.80
CA SER A 29 -1.75 -4.93 4.96
C SER A 29 -2.41 -6.28 4.76
N VAL A 30 -2.57 -7.01 5.87
CA VAL A 30 -3.38 -8.24 5.94
C VAL A 30 -4.37 -8.12 7.07
N PRO A 31 -5.51 -8.83 7.03
CA PRO A 31 -6.46 -8.85 8.15
C PRO A 31 -5.81 -9.35 9.44
N ALA A 32 -6.31 -8.90 10.57
CA ALA A 32 -5.87 -9.43 11.86
C ALA A 32 -6.08 -10.95 11.90
N GLY A 33 -5.09 -11.67 12.44
CA GLY A 33 -5.12 -13.12 12.49
C GLY A 33 -4.54 -13.82 11.26
N VAL A 34 -4.28 -13.09 10.17
CA VAL A 34 -3.61 -13.63 8.99
C VAL A 34 -2.11 -13.47 9.16
N GLN A 35 -1.37 -14.51 8.76
CA GLN A 35 0.10 -14.49 8.84
C GLN A 35 0.66 -13.36 7.97
N LYS A 36 1.60 -12.60 8.53
CA LYS A 36 2.23 -11.50 7.82
C LYS A 36 3.09 -12.04 6.67
N PRO A 37 2.87 -11.55 5.43
CA PRO A 37 3.75 -11.90 4.32
C PRO A 37 5.18 -11.37 4.53
N PRO A 38 6.19 -11.92 3.84
CA PRO A 38 7.59 -11.52 4.02
C PRO A 38 7.83 -10.02 3.82
N SER A 39 7.17 -9.39 2.86
CA SER A 39 7.32 -7.96 2.63
C SER A 39 6.90 -7.13 3.84
N LEU A 40 5.78 -7.47 4.47
CA LEU A 40 5.31 -6.78 5.66
C LEU A 40 6.19 -7.07 6.87
N VAL A 41 6.65 -8.30 7.02
CA VAL A 41 7.60 -8.67 8.08
C VAL A 41 8.85 -7.80 8.00
N ASN A 42 9.37 -7.60 6.79
CA ASN A 42 10.56 -6.76 6.58
C ASN A 42 10.30 -5.31 6.93
N ILE A 43 9.14 -4.76 6.57
CA ILE A 43 8.77 -3.39 6.91
C ILE A 43 8.73 -3.20 8.44
N LEU A 44 8.05 -4.09 9.14
CA LEU A 44 7.92 -4.01 10.59
C LEU A 44 9.25 -4.22 11.30
N LYS A 45 10.09 -5.09 10.77
CA LYS A 45 11.44 -5.34 11.28
C LYS A 45 12.31 -4.09 11.17
N GLU A 46 12.22 -3.38 10.04
CA GLU A 46 12.96 -2.14 9.83
C GLU A 46 12.48 -1.04 10.76
N LEU A 47 11.18 -0.90 10.97
CA LEU A 47 10.63 0.06 11.91
C LEU A 47 11.14 -0.19 13.34
N LYS A 48 11.23 -1.45 13.74
CA LYS A 48 11.76 -1.80 15.06
C LYS A 48 13.24 -1.48 15.16
N SER A 49 14.01 -1.84 14.14
CA SER A 49 15.46 -1.65 14.11
C SER A 49 15.85 -0.16 14.09
N ASP A 50 15.17 0.64 13.30
CA ASP A 50 15.51 2.04 13.08
C ASP A 50 14.91 2.97 14.14
N LEU A 51 13.64 2.75 14.48
CA LEU A 51 12.88 3.67 15.35
C LEU A 51 12.48 3.06 16.70
N GLY A 52 12.78 1.80 16.94
CA GLY A 52 12.37 1.13 18.18
C GLY A 52 10.87 0.86 18.28
N VAL A 53 10.14 0.91 17.17
CA VAL A 53 8.70 0.65 17.17
C VAL A 53 8.43 -0.83 17.40
N GLU A 54 7.62 -1.12 18.43
CA GLU A 54 7.26 -2.50 18.75
C GLU A 54 6.41 -3.12 17.65
N ASP A 55 6.61 -4.43 17.42
CA ASP A 55 5.77 -5.20 16.51
C ASP A 55 4.35 -5.28 17.09
N PRO A 56 3.33 -4.80 16.36
CA PRO A 56 1.95 -4.84 16.86
C PRO A 56 1.36 -6.23 16.94
N LYS A 57 2.10 -7.25 16.51
CA LYS A 57 1.70 -8.69 16.55
C LYS A 57 0.52 -9.02 15.62
N HIS A 58 0.19 -8.12 14.72
CA HIS A 58 -0.76 -8.34 13.64
C HIS A 58 -0.30 -7.54 12.41
N GLY A 59 -0.84 -7.88 11.24
CA GLY A 59 -0.47 -7.22 9.99
C GLY A 59 -1.50 -6.23 9.46
N ASN A 60 -2.47 -5.83 10.28
CA ASN A 60 -3.50 -4.87 9.85
C ASN A 60 -2.97 -3.45 9.98
N LEU A 61 -2.90 -2.73 8.87
CA LEU A 61 -2.36 -1.37 8.79
C LEU A 61 -3.45 -0.28 8.74
N ILE A 62 -4.67 -0.59 9.11
CA ILE A 62 -5.76 0.39 9.14
C ILE A 62 -5.36 1.62 9.97
N HIS A 63 -4.66 1.44 11.07
CA HIS A 63 -4.24 2.55 11.92
C HIS A 63 -3.27 3.51 11.22
N TRP A 64 -2.50 3.04 10.23
CA TRP A 64 -1.69 3.94 9.40
C TRP A 64 -2.58 4.78 8.49
N ALA A 65 -3.60 4.17 7.89
CA ALA A 65 -4.55 4.88 7.04
C ALA A 65 -5.28 5.97 7.83
N GLU A 66 -5.65 5.69 9.07
CA GLU A 66 -6.30 6.66 9.94
C GLU A 66 -5.41 7.87 10.25
N GLN A 67 -4.10 7.71 10.17
CA GLN A 67 -3.12 8.77 10.42
C GLN A 67 -2.72 9.53 9.15
N GLY A 68 -3.31 9.23 8.02
CA GLY A 68 -3.05 9.96 6.79
C GLY A 68 -2.12 9.28 5.80
N VAL A 69 -1.92 7.96 5.91
CA VAL A 69 -1.16 7.18 4.93
C VAL A 69 -2.13 6.57 3.92
N LEU A 70 -2.02 6.97 2.67
CA LEU A 70 -2.76 6.33 1.58
C LEU A 70 -1.99 5.09 1.13
N LEU A 71 -2.53 3.92 1.41
CA LEU A 71 -1.91 2.62 1.11
C LEU A 71 -2.53 2.08 -0.18
N LEU A 72 -1.90 2.38 -1.31
CA LEU A 72 -2.43 2.14 -2.65
C LEU A 72 -1.52 1.22 -3.45
N ASN A 73 -2.11 0.24 -4.14
CA ASN A 73 -1.39 -0.55 -5.15
C ASN A 73 -1.64 0.05 -6.54
N ALA A 74 -0.66 -0.03 -7.42
CA ALA A 74 -0.81 0.38 -8.81
C ALA A 74 -1.84 -0.49 -9.53
N THR A 75 -1.85 -1.80 -9.24
CA THR A 75 -2.84 -2.76 -9.71
C THR A 75 -3.71 -3.18 -8.52
N LEU A 76 -5.03 -3.07 -8.62
CA LEU A 76 -5.92 -3.26 -7.46
C LEU A 76 -6.51 -4.66 -7.34
N THR A 77 -6.31 -5.52 -8.33
CA THR A 77 -6.74 -6.92 -8.27
C THR A 77 -5.64 -7.85 -8.75
N VAL A 78 -5.76 -9.11 -8.39
CA VAL A 78 -4.81 -10.16 -8.78
C VAL A 78 -5.54 -11.50 -8.75
N ARG A 79 -5.15 -12.42 -9.61
CA ARG A 79 -5.66 -13.80 -9.55
C ARG A 79 -4.98 -14.54 -8.40
N GLU A 80 -5.73 -15.41 -7.76
CA GLU A 80 -5.20 -16.23 -6.67
C GLU A 80 -3.95 -16.99 -7.11
N ASN A 81 -2.89 -16.90 -6.29
CA ASN A 81 -1.60 -17.53 -6.50
C ASN A 81 -0.88 -17.15 -7.81
N GLN A 82 -1.27 -16.02 -8.44
CA GLN A 82 -0.68 -15.58 -9.70
C GLN A 82 -0.25 -14.11 -9.59
N ALA A 83 0.90 -13.87 -8.98
CA ALA A 83 1.45 -12.53 -8.81
C ALA A 83 1.55 -11.80 -10.17
N GLY A 84 1.14 -10.54 -10.20
CA GLY A 84 1.23 -9.72 -11.40
C GLY A 84 0.23 -10.08 -12.49
N SER A 85 -0.73 -10.97 -12.24
CA SER A 85 -1.63 -11.50 -13.27
C SER A 85 -2.53 -10.43 -13.91
N HIS A 86 -2.82 -9.34 -13.22
CA HIS A 86 -3.64 -8.26 -13.75
C HIS A 86 -2.86 -6.99 -14.10
N GLN A 87 -1.53 -7.07 -14.13
CA GLN A 87 -0.71 -5.93 -14.58
C GLN A 87 -0.98 -5.64 -16.06
N ASN A 88 -0.96 -4.35 -16.42
CA ASN A 88 -1.20 -3.87 -17.79
C ASN A 88 -2.61 -4.20 -18.32
N HIS A 89 -3.60 -4.32 -17.43
CA HIS A 89 -5.00 -4.58 -17.80
C HIS A 89 -5.94 -3.41 -17.46
N GLY A 90 -5.40 -2.22 -17.19
CA GLY A 90 -6.20 -1.01 -17.05
C GLY A 90 -6.19 -0.36 -15.67
N TRP A 91 -5.86 -1.10 -14.61
CA TRP A 91 -5.84 -0.53 -13.26
C TRP A 91 -4.87 0.65 -13.14
N GLU A 92 -3.73 0.57 -13.83
CA GLU A 92 -2.69 1.60 -13.78
C GLU A 92 -3.20 2.95 -14.28
N ILE A 93 -4.10 2.95 -15.26
CA ILE A 93 -4.73 4.19 -15.76
C ILE A 93 -5.52 4.86 -14.64
N PHE A 94 -6.30 4.08 -13.90
CA PHE A 94 -7.11 4.57 -12.80
C PHE A 94 -6.24 5.07 -11.63
N THR A 95 -5.27 4.28 -11.21
CA THR A 95 -4.41 4.63 -10.07
C THR A 95 -3.52 5.82 -10.38
N ASP A 96 -2.99 5.90 -11.61
CA ASP A 96 -2.24 7.09 -12.06
C ASP A 96 -3.12 8.35 -12.03
N ALA A 97 -4.36 8.24 -12.48
CA ALA A 97 -5.28 9.37 -12.46
C ALA A 97 -5.57 9.81 -11.02
N ALA A 98 -5.75 8.87 -10.11
CA ALA A 98 -5.99 9.16 -8.69
C ALA A 98 -4.80 9.88 -8.07
N ILE A 99 -3.58 9.43 -8.36
CA ILE A 99 -2.34 10.03 -7.86
C ILE A 99 -2.16 11.44 -8.43
N ARG A 100 -2.39 11.63 -9.73
CA ARG A 100 -2.29 12.95 -10.37
C ARG A 100 -3.28 13.93 -9.77
N GLN A 101 -4.51 13.49 -9.54
CA GLN A 101 -5.55 14.33 -8.95
C GLN A 101 -5.16 14.75 -7.53
N LEU A 102 -4.67 13.82 -6.74
CA LEU A 102 -4.22 14.10 -5.38
C LEU A 102 -3.04 15.07 -5.38
N SER A 103 -2.05 14.82 -6.24
CA SER A 103 -0.87 15.67 -6.37
C SER A 103 -1.22 17.10 -6.83
N ALA A 104 -2.19 17.23 -7.73
CA ALA A 104 -2.63 18.53 -8.22
C ALA A 104 -3.39 19.35 -7.14
N GLN A 105 -4.09 18.68 -6.24
CA GLN A 105 -4.94 19.33 -5.23
C GLN A 105 -4.26 19.51 -3.87
N ARG A 106 -3.12 18.87 -3.64
CA ARG A 106 -2.42 18.91 -2.37
C ARG A 106 -0.95 19.25 -2.58
N SER A 107 -0.39 19.98 -1.63
CA SER A 107 1.05 20.24 -1.56
C SER A 107 1.65 19.59 -0.33
N GLY A 108 2.96 19.35 -0.34
CA GLY A 108 3.65 18.78 0.81
C GLY A 108 3.43 17.29 1.03
N LEU A 109 2.89 16.57 0.05
CA LEU A 109 2.73 15.13 0.13
C LEU A 109 4.08 14.42 -0.01
N ILE A 110 4.25 13.34 0.74
CA ILE A 110 5.41 12.45 0.63
C ILE A 110 4.98 11.21 -0.14
N PHE A 111 5.72 10.88 -1.19
CA PHE A 111 5.46 9.69 -2.01
C PHE A 111 6.54 8.65 -1.74
N MET A 112 6.12 7.43 -1.37
CA MET A 112 7.01 6.29 -1.17
C MET A 112 6.68 5.22 -2.21
N LEU A 113 7.56 5.02 -3.18
CA LEU A 113 7.36 4.11 -4.31
C LEU A 113 8.14 2.81 -4.05
N TRP A 114 7.41 1.74 -3.77
CA TRP A 114 8.01 0.44 -3.44
C TRP A 114 7.75 -0.57 -4.57
N GLY A 115 8.65 -0.58 -5.54
CA GLY A 115 8.62 -1.50 -6.68
C GLY A 115 9.25 -0.86 -7.91
N LEU A 116 9.99 -1.65 -8.68
CA LEU A 116 10.70 -1.14 -9.86
C LEU A 116 9.75 -0.58 -10.92
N SER A 117 8.57 -1.19 -11.08
CA SER A 117 7.58 -0.74 -12.06
C SER A 117 7.00 0.64 -11.76
N LEU A 118 7.24 1.18 -10.55
CA LEU A 118 6.68 2.45 -10.13
C LEU A 118 7.59 3.64 -10.39
N ILE A 119 8.80 3.42 -10.86
CA ILE A 119 9.77 4.50 -11.09
C ILE A 119 9.37 5.46 -12.22
N HIS A 120 8.38 5.08 -13.03
CA HIS A 120 7.88 5.90 -14.14
C HIS A 120 6.70 6.79 -13.76
N ILE A 121 6.25 6.77 -12.54
CA ILE A 121 5.10 7.56 -12.08
C ILE A 121 5.47 9.00 -11.71
#